data_6db7b836b582fa0dfd0668a8cbfc29e1
#
_entry.id   6db7b836b582fa0dfd0668a8cbfc29e1
#
_cell.length_a   1.000
_cell.length_b   1.000
_cell.length_c   1.000
_cell.angle_alpha   90.00
_cell.angle_beta   90.00
_cell.angle_gamma   90.00
#
_symmetry.space_group_name_H-M   'P 1'
#
loop_
_entity.id
_entity.type
_entity.pdbx_description
1 polymer ?
#
loop_
_entity_poly.entity_id
_entity_poly.type
_entity_poly.pdbx_seq_one_letter_code
_entity_poly.pdbx_strand_id
1 'polypeptide(L)'
;MSPLTLFKKIRILPLLIAPTVVVLAALIALPARAAPPETCGLTVTGVIDLNNPNQAAQFAEIMSYTKIGDWKAKLSIAQFQLYVVEVTIQPGGWLGWHSHPGLSFVVVKSGTASFYEADDPTCTPVRIGTLGTFFEPAGDVHMVRNEEAVPLVNLVLQLTPPGAPRAKGEEDPGNCPPLTCQIGQ
;
A
#
# COMPACT_ATOMS: atom_id res chain seq x y z
N MET A 1 57.99 -56.04 60.07
CA MET A 1 57.40 -54.78 60.53
C MET A 1 56.98 -54.01 59.28
N SER A 2 55.69 -53.99 58.96
CA SER A 2 55.19 -53.38 57.77
C SER A 2 54.18 -52.33 58.20
N PRO A 3 54.22 -51.04 57.69
CA PRO A 3 53.18 -50.05 58.03
C PRO A 3 52.04 -50.20 57.10
N LEU A 4 50.82 -50.25 57.65
CA LEU A 4 49.53 -50.15 56.96
C LEU A 4 49.36 -48.76 56.42
N THR A 5 49.17 -48.69 55.11
CA THR A 5 48.71 -47.44 54.43
C THR A 5 47.17 -47.44 54.38
N LEU A 6 46.58 -46.45 55.05
CA LEU A 6 45.15 -46.18 55.13
C LEU A 6 44.71 -45.41 53.90
N PHE A 7 44.10 -46.05 52.88
CA PHE A 7 43.48 -45.38 51.74
C PHE A 7 42.09 -44.84 52.10
N LYS A 8 42.00 -43.53 52.27
CA LYS A 8 40.75 -42.81 52.47
C LYS A 8 40.01 -42.75 51.15
N LYS A 9 38.91 -43.50 51.00
CA LYS A 9 38.01 -43.45 49.81
C LYS A 9 37.33 -42.13 49.76
N ILE A 10 37.73 -41.27 48.82
CA ILE A 10 36.97 -40.05 48.43
C ILE A 10 35.75 -40.48 47.59
N ARG A 11 34.56 -40.30 48.13
CA ARG A 11 33.34 -40.50 47.41
C ARG A 11 33.07 -39.17 46.56
N ILE A 12 33.24 -39.27 45.25
CA ILE A 12 32.83 -38.24 44.33
C ILE A 12 31.33 -38.37 44.13
N LEU A 13 30.58 -37.41 44.61
CA LEU A 13 29.14 -37.30 44.37
C LEU A 13 28.94 -36.80 42.94
N PRO A 14 28.17 -37.48 42.06
CA PRO A 14 27.93 -36.94 40.72
C PRO A 14 27.04 -35.69 40.80
N LEU A 15 27.59 -34.60 40.33
CA LEU A 15 26.86 -33.33 40.13
C LEU A 15 25.87 -33.56 38.99
N LEU A 16 24.59 -33.71 39.30
CA LEU A 16 23.51 -33.76 38.34
C LEU A 16 23.34 -32.33 37.71
N ILE A 17 23.95 -32.14 36.55
CA ILE A 17 23.73 -30.96 35.74
C ILE A 17 22.38 -31.17 35.05
N ALA A 18 21.34 -30.50 35.56
CA ALA A 18 20.05 -30.45 34.87
C ALA A 18 20.21 -29.66 33.58
N PRO A 19 19.72 -30.15 32.42
CA PRO A 19 19.76 -29.39 31.19
C PRO A 19 18.80 -28.21 31.33
N THR A 20 19.36 -27.00 31.38
CA THR A 20 18.57 -25.77 31.28
C THR A 20 18.09 -25.65 29.83
N VAL A 21 16.83 -25.96 29.58
CA VAL A 21 16.19 -25.73 28.29
C VAL A 21 16.00 -24.24 28.14
N VAL A 22 16.88 -23.60 27.37
CA VAL A 22 16.70 -22.22 26.94
C VAL A 22 15.65 -22.23 25.84
N VAL A 23 14.41 -21.91 26.18
CA VAL A 23 13.36 -21.64 25.19
C VAL A 23 13.67 -20.28 24.56
N LEU A 24 14.32 -20.33 23.41
CA LEU A 24 14.49 -19.16 22.57
C LEU A 24 13.12 -18.81 21.97
N ALA A 25 12.38 -17.91 22.60
CA ALA A 25 11.16 -17.35 22.02
C ALA A 25 11.58 -16.52 20.81
N ALA A 26 11.48 -17.11 19.62
CA ALA A 26 11.59 -16.36 18.38
C ALA A 26 10.42 -15.38 18.33
N LEU A 27 10.69 -14.12 18.60
CA LEU A 27 9.78 -13.01 18.28
C LEU A 27 9.60 -13.01 16.76
N ILE A 28 8.55 -13.66 16.28
CA ILE A 28 8.10 -13.49 14.89
C ILE A 28 7.57 -12.07 14.81
N ALA A 29 8.40 -11.15 14.34
CA ALA A 29 7.96 -9.82 13.98
C ALA A 29 6.93 -9.97 12.85
N LEU A 30 5.67 -9.75 13.16
CA LEU A 30 4.64 -9.63 12.13
C LEU A 30 5.07 -8.48 11.21
N PRO A 31 4.98 -8.64 9.88
CA PRO A 31 5.30 -7.54 8.98
C PRO A 31 4.44 -6.33 9.36
N ALA A 32 5.11 -5.22 9.63
CA ALA A 32 4.41 -3.98 9.91
C ALA A 32 3.51 -3.66 8.72
N ARG A 33 2.22 -3.49 8.97
CA ARG A 33 1.29 -3.06 7.93
C ARG A 33 1.75 -1.68 7.46
N ALA A 34 1.91 -1.50 6.15
CA ALA A 34 2.26 -0.22 5.58
C ALA A 34 1.31 0.87 6.08
N ALA A 35 1.86 2.00 6.49
CA ALA A 35 1.06 3.13 6.90
C ALA A 35 0.24 3.66 5.70
N PRO A 36 -1.00 4.14 5.93
CA PRO A 36 -1.75 4.81 4.88
C PRO A 36 -1.05 6.13 4.52
N PRO A 37 -1.23 6.64 3.28
CA PRO A 37 -0.71 7.94 2.89
C PRO A 37 -1.32 9.07 3.73
N GLU A 38 -0.57 10.11 3.96
CA GLU A 38 -1.10 11.35 4.50
C GLU A 38 -2.06 12.01 3.51
N THR A 39 -3.11 12.65 4.00
CA THR A 39 -4.13 13.28 3.15
C THR A 39 -4.61 14.59 3.76
N CYS A 40 -5.04 15.50 2.89
CA CYS A 40 -5.71 16.75 3.28
C CYS A 40 -6.91 17.00 2.37
N GLY A 41 -8.10 17.14 2.95
CA GLY A 41 -9.34 17.40 2.22
C GLY A 41 -9.74 16.35 1.20
N LEU A 42 -9.36 15.11 1.44
CA LEU A 42 -9.61 14.00 0.54
C LEU A 42 -10.80 13.18 1.02
N THR A 43 -11.69 12.86 0.09
CA THR A 43 -12.81 11.92 0.30
C THR A 43 -12.74 10.83 -0.75
N VAL A 44 -12.88 9.58 -0.33
CA VAL A 44 -12.93 8.42 -1.22
C VAL A 44 -14.27 7.74 -1.09
N THR A 45 -14.96 7.58 -2.22
CA THR A 45 -16.22 6.83 -2.30
C THR A 45 -16.03 5.60 -3.18
N GLY A 46 -16.27 4.42 -2.63
CA GLY A 46 -16.21 3.18 -3.39
C GLY A 46 -17.38 3.08 -4.36
N VAL A 47 -17.10 2.77 -5.62
CA VAL A 47 -18.11 2.54 -6.66
C VAL A 47 -18.30 1.04 -6.89
N ILE A 48 -17.21 0.30 -6.97
CA ILE A 48 -17.20 -1.17 -7.13
C ILE A 48 -16.14 -1.75 -6.20
N ASP A 49 -16.52 -2.78 -5.45
CA ASP A 49 -15.60 -3.59 -4.66
C ASP A 49 -15.82 -5.06 -5.01
N LEU A 50 -14.87 -5.66 -5.71
CA LEU A 50 -14.94 -7.08 -6.09
C LEU A 50 -14.65 -8.04 -4.92
N ASN A 51 -14.34 -7.55 -3.73
CA ASN A 51 -14.39 -8.37 -2.51
C ASN A 51 -15.84 -8.67 -2.09
N ASN A 52 -16.79 -7.86 -2.55
CA ASN A 52 -18.22 -8.16 -2.41
C ASN A 52 -18.59 -9.25 -3.44
N PRO A 53 -19.00 -10.46 -3.00
CA PRO A 53 -19.27 -11.57 -3.91
C PRO A 53 -20.37 -11.30 -4.93
N ASN A 54 -21.34 -10.46 -4.62
CA ASN A 54 -22.40 -10.08 -5.55
C ASN A 54 -21.87 -9.17 -6.67
N GLN A 55 -21.02 -8.21 -6.34
CA GLN A 55 -20.38 -7.33 -7.34
C GLN A 55 -19.38 -8.11 -8.18
N ALA A 56 -18.63 -9.03 -7.57
CA ALA A 56 -17.70 -9.91 -8.28
C ALA A 56 -18.44 -10.80 -9.29
N ALA A 57 -19.59 -11.37 -8.94
CA ALA A 57 -20.38 -12.19 -9.84
C ALA A 57 -20.92 -11.39 -11.04
N GLN A 58 -21.45 -10.19 -10.81
CA GLN A 58 -21.90 -9.28 -11.88
C GLN A 58 -20.76 -8.87 -12.81
N PHE A 59 -19.60 -8.56 -12.26
CA PHE A 59 -18.41 -8.23 -13.05
C PHE A 59 -17.95 -9.42 -13.90
N ALA A 60 -17.91 -10.62 -13.32
CA ALA A 60 -17.53 -11.84 -14.02
C ALA A 60 -18.50 -12.14 -15.18
N GLU A 61 -19.81 -11.92 -14.98
CA GLU A 61 -20.82 -12.06 -16.01
C GLU A 61 -20.59 -11.07 -17.16
N ILE A 62 -20.42 -9.78 -16.86
CA ILE A 62 -20.11 -8.74 -17.87
C ILE A 62 -18.86 -9.10 -18.66
N MET A 63 -17.80 -9.52 -17.99
CA MET A 63 -16.53 -9.87 -18.63
C MET A 63 -16.65 -11.11 -19.53
N SER A 64 -17.55 -12.04 -19.21
CA SER A 64 -17.78 -13.22 -20.04
C SER A 64 -18.36 -12.91 -21.42
N TYR A 65 -19.08 -11.79 -21.54
CA TYR A 65 -19.70 -11.33 -22.80
C TYR A 65 -18.85 -10.30 -23.56
N THR A 66 -17.79 -9.77 -22.94
CA THR A 66 -16.98 -8.71 -23.55
C THR A 66 -15.93 -9.31 -24.49
N LYS A 67 -16.20 -9.26 -25.81
CA LYS A 67 -15.21 -9.54 -26.85
C LYS A 67 -14.70 -8.22 -27.42
N ILE A 68 -13.46 -7.89 -27.12
CA ILE A 68 -12.79 -6.73 -27.73
C ILE A 68 -11.84 -7.25 -28.82
N GLY A 69 -12.35 -7.48 -30.01
CA GLY A 69 -11.59 -8.00 -31.15
C GLY A 69 -10.88 -9.31 -30.84
N ASP A 70 -9.61 -9.43 -31.25
CA ASP A 70 -8.76 -10.58 -30.93
C ASP A 70 -8.07 -10.48 -29.55
N TRP A 71 -8.40 -9.47 -28.77
CA TRP A 71 -7.86 -9.25 -27.43
C TRP A 71 -8.54 -10.20 -26.43
N LYS A 72 -7.79 -11.17 -25.96
CA LYS A 72 -8.19 -12.05 -24.86
C LYS A 72 -7.51 -11.57 -23.59
N ALA A 73 -8.12 -10.63 -22.88
CA ALA A 73 -7.70 -10.32 -21.52
C ALA A 73 -8.20 -11.43 -20.59
N LYS A 74 -7.32 -12.34 -20.18
CA LYS A 74 -7.62 -13.34 -19.17
C LYS A 74 -7.39 -12.68 -17.79
N LEU A 75 -8.41 -12.01 -17.28
CA LEU A 75 -8.41 -11.48 -15.92
C LEU A 75 -8.79 -12.60 -14.95
N SER A 76 -7.86 -13.03 -14.11
CA SER A 76 -8.14 -13.97 -13.03
C SER A 76 -8.38 -13.20 -11.74
N ILE A 77 -9.63 -13.08 -11.29
CA ILE A 77 -10.02 -12.38 -10.05
C ILE A 77 -9.29 -12.96 -8.82
N ALA A 78 -8.85 -14.22 -8.89
CA ALA A 78 -8.07 -14.83 -7.81
C ALA A 78 -6.66 -14.23 -7.64
N GLN A 79 -6.17 -13.46 -8.61
CA GLN A 79 -4.81 -12.91 -8.62
C GLN A 79 -4.76 -11.41 -8.29
N PHE A 80 -5.89 -10.72 -8.24
CA PHE A 80 -5.96 -9.30 -7.90
C PHE A 80 -7.34 -8.92 -7.37
N GLN A 81 -7.37 -7.79 -6.68
CA GLN A 81 -8.59 -7.09 -6.29
C GLN A 81 -8.76 -5.88 -7.21
N LEU A 82 -9.95 -5.72 -7.77
CA LEU A 82 -10.30 -4.56 -8.58
C LEU A 82 -11.13 -3.60 -7.74
N TYR A 83 -10.69 -2.36 -7.69
CA TYR A 83 -11.44 -1.25 -7.12
C TYR A 83 -11.78 -0.25 -8.21
N VAL A 84 -13.00 0.27 -8.18
CA VAL A 84 -13.37 1.48 -8.89
C VAL A 84 -13.86 2.46 -7.83
N VAL A 85 -13.15 3.56 -7.67
CA VAL A 85 -13.45 4.53 -6.62
C VAL A 85 -13.47 5.95 -7.19
N GLU A 86 -14.28 6.78 -6.59
CA GLU A 86 -14.23 8.22 -6.81
C GLU A 86 -13.42 8.86 -5.68
N VAL A 87 -12.44 9.67 -6.07
CA VAL A 87 -11.57 10.42 -5.16
C VAL A 87 -11.82 11.89 -5.37
N THR A 88 -12.29 12.57 -4.35
CA THR A 88 -12.49 14.01 -4.36
C THR A 88 -11.43 14.68 -3.50
N ILE A 89 -10.72 15.65 -4.05
CA ILE A 89 -9.74 16.48 -3.35
C ILE A 89 -10.24 17.93 -3.38
N GLN A 90 -10.47 18.50 -2.20
CA GLN A 90 -10.93 19.88 -2.06
C GLN A 90 -9.87 20.89 -2.55
N PRO A 91 -10.23 22.14 -2.86
CA PRO A 91 -9.27 23.19 -3.16
C PRO A 91 -8.18 23.30 -2.10
N GLY A 92 -6.92 23.33 -2.52
CA GLY A 92 -5.74 23.30 -1.62
C GLY A 92 -5.46 21.96 -0.94
N GLY A 93 -6.27 20.94 -1.21
CA GLY A 93 -6.10 19.59 -0.69
C GLY A 93 -5.10 18.75 -1.47
N TRP A 94 -4.76 17.62 -0.92
CA TRP A 94 -3.79 16.71 -1.52
C TRP A 94 -3.91 15.28 -0.99
N LEU A 95 -3.44 14.34 -1.77
CA LEU A 95 -3.03 13.00 -1.38
C LEU A 95 -1.50 12.99 -1.41
N GLY A 96 -0.86 12.89 -0.24
CA GLY A 96 0.58 13.01 -0.04
C GLY A 96 1.38 11.91 -0.73
N TRP A 97 2.68 11.89 -0.49
CA TRP A 97 3.57 10.90 -1.12
C TRP A 97 3.13 9.49 -0.81
N HIS A 98 2.86 8.73 -1.85
CA HIS A 98 2.38 7.36 -1.73
C HIS A 98 2.74 6.53 -2.96
N SER A 99 2.62 5.22 -2.81
CA SER A 99 2.71 4.25 -3.90
C SER A 99 1.52 3.29 -3.86
N HIS A 100 1.31 2.60 -4.97
CA HIS A 100 0.32 1.53 -5.06
C HIS A 100 0.99 0.17 -5.23
N PRO A 101 0.48 -0.90 -4.59
CA PRO A 101 1.03 -2.25 -4.79
C PRO A 101 0.67 -2.86 -6.14
N GLY A 102 -0.18 -2.18 -6.91
CA GLY A 102 -0.61 -2.57 -8.24
C GLY A 102 -0.89 -1.36 -9.12
N LEU A 103 -1.34 -1.60 -10.34
CA LEU A 103 -1.62 -0.56 -11.32
C LEU A 103 -2.89 0.22 -10.97
N SER A 104 -2.82 1.56 -11.06
CA SER A 104 -3.99 2.43 -11.08
C SER A 104 -4.13 3.11 -12.44
N PHE A 105 -5.36 3.22 -12.91
CA PHE A 105 -5.75 4.02 -14.05
C PHE A 105 -6.70 5.12 -13.57
N VAL A 106 -6.38 6.37 -13.86
CA VAL A 106 -7.11 7.53 -13.37
C VAL A 106 -7.70 8.32 -14.51
N VAL A 107 -8.98 8.70 -14.36
CA VAL A 107 -9.68 9.64 -15.23
C VAL A 107 -10.09 10.85 -14.40
N VAL A 108 -9.68 12.04 -14.81
CA VAL A 108 -10.12 13.29 -14.18
C VAL A 108 -11.57 13.59 -14.62
N LYS A 109 -12.54 13.44 -13.72
CA LYS A 109 -13.95 13.74 -13.99
C LYS A 109 -14.23 15.25 -14.04
N SER A 110 -13.60 16.00 -13.13
CA SER A 110 -13.69 17.46 -13.07
C SER A 110 -12.50 18.06 -12.32
N GLY A 111 -12.19 19.31 -12.61
CA GLY A 111 -11.04 20.01 -12.05
C GLY A 111 -9.74 19.71 -12.80
N THR A 112 -8.62 19.93 -12.13
CA THR A 112 -7.27 19.67 -12.66
C THR A 112 -6.42 18.99 -11.58
N ALA A 113 -5.89 17.82 -11.89
CA ALA A 113 -4.91 17.14 -11.05
C ALA A 113 -3.53 17.73 -11.31
N SER A 114 -2.82 18.11 -10.25
CA SER A 114 -1.38 18.37 -10.29
C SER A 114 -0.69 17.11 -9.77
N PHE A 115 -0.11 16.34 -10.70
CA PHE A 115 0.54 15.07 -10.45
C PHE A 115 2.05 15.27 -10.33
N TYR A 116 2.64 14.83 -9.23
CA TYR A 116 4.06 14.98 -8.93
C TYR A 116 4.71 13.61 -8.79
N GLU A 117 5.88 13.44 -9.39
CA GLU A 117 6.71 12.24 -9.29
C GLU A 117 7.85 12.45 -8.29
N ALA A 118 8.13 11.43 -7.47
CA ALA A 118 9.16 11.54 -6.44
C ALA A 118 10.58 11.62 -7.01
N ASP A 119 10.78 11.10 -8.20
CA ASP A 119 12.07 11.12 -8.91
C ASP A 119 12.31 12.38 -9.76
N ASP A 120 11.31 13.28 -9.86
CA ASP A 120 11.51 14.60 -10.48
C ASP A 120 12.22 15.56 -9.52
N PRO A 121 13.51 15.88 -9.75
CA PRO A 121 14.27 16.76 -8.86
C PRO A 121 13.81 18.21 -8.89
N THR A 122 12.96 18.58 -9.87
CA THR A 122 12.48 19.96 -10.04
C THR A 122 11.14 20.21 -9.37
N CYS A 123 10.48 19.15 -8.90
CA CYS A 123 9.12 19.22 -8.34
C CYS A 123 8.13 19.93 -9.29
N THR A 124 8.18 19.58 -10.58
CA THR A 124 7.32 20.19 -11.61
C THR A 124 6.13 19.29 -11.89
N PRO A 125 4.89 19.69 -11.56
CA PRO A 125 3.75 18.82 -11.76
C PRO A 125 3.37 18.64 -13.23
N VAL A 126 2.94 17.44 -13.57
CA VAL A 126 2.13 17.24 -14.78
C VAL A 126 0.69 17.63 -14.45
N ARG A 127 0.13 18.56 -15.21
CA ARG A 127 -1.24 19.07 -15.01
C ARG A 127 -2.20 18.35 -15.94
N ILE A 128 -3.18 17.66 -15.35
CA ILE A 128 -4.15 16.83 -16.06
C ILE A 128 -5.54 17.40 -15.80
N GLY A 129 -6.17 18.00 -16.83
CA GLY A 129 -7.50 18.61 -16.76
C GLY A 129 -8.62 17.58 -16.95
N THR A 130 -9.86 18.06 -16.88
CA THR A 130 -11.09 17.26 -17.07
C THR A 130 -11.02 16.41 -18.33
N LEU A 131 -11.42 15.14 -18.23
CA LEU A 131 -11.32 14.07 -19.23
C LEU A 131 -9.89 13.63 -19.57
N GLY A 132 -8.88 14.23 -18.96
CA GLY A 132 -7.53 13.73 -19.02
C GLY A 132 -7.38 12.44 -18.21
N THR A 133 -6.38 11.64 -18.57
CA THR A 133 -6.10 10.35 -17.96
C THR A 133 -4.63 10.20 -17.65
N PHE A 134 -4.32 9.42 -16.63
CA PHE A 134 -2.93 9.03 -16.29
C PHE A 134 -2.90 7.66 -15.66
N PHE A 135 -1.72 7.06 -15.66
CA PHE A 135 -1.45 5.79 -15.02
C PHE A 135 -0.53 6.00 -13.82
N GLU A 136 -0.75 5.21 -12.79
CA GLU A 136 0.11 5.10 -11.62
C GLU A 136 0.65 3.66 -11.58
N PRO A 137 1.86 3.42 -12.07
CA PRO A 137 2.47 2.10 -12.07
C PRO A 137 2.66 1.55 -10.65
N ALA A 138 2.71 0.23 -10.51
CA ALA A 138 2.96 -0.40 -9.23
C ALA A 138 4.34 -0.01 -8.70
N GLY A 139 4.38 0.50 -7.46
CA GLY A 139 5.60 0.87 -6.75
C GLY A 139 6.12 2.28 -7.05
N ASP A 140 5.61 2.97 -8.05
CA ASP A 140 6.00 4.36 -8.32
C ASP A 140 5.49 5.29 -7.21
N VAL A 141 6.39 6.12 -6.70
CA VAL A 141 6.08 7.07 -5.62
C VAL A 141 5.68 8.41 -6.22
N HIS A 142 4.48 8.83 -5.89
CA HIS A 142 3.89 10.04 -6.45
C HIS A 142 2.99 10.75 -5.42
N MET A 143 2.54 11.94 -5.80
CA MET A 143 1.64 12.77 -5.01
C MET A 143 0.64 13.47 -5.95
N VAL A 144 -0.61 13.66 -5.50
CA VAL A 144 -1.62 14.41 -6.23
C VAL A 144 -2.11 15.58 -5.40
N ARG A 145 -2.08 16.77 -5.98
CA ARG A 145 -2.62 18.00 -5.38
C ARG A 145 -3.77 18.56 -6.20
N ASN A 146 -4.68 19.23 -5.50
CA ASN A 146 -5.63 20.16 -6.11
C ASN A 146 -5.20 21.60 -5.84
N GLU A 147 -4.55 22.21 -6.81
CA GLU A 147 -4.04 23.59 -6.73
C GLU A 147 -5.03 24.61 -7.35
N GLU A 148 -6.25 24.14 -7.70
CA GLU A 148 -7.31 24.97 -8.23
C GLU A 148 -8.30 25.41 -7.15
N ALA A 149 -9.14 26.39 -7.49
CA ALA A 149 -10.19 26.91 -6.60
C ALA A 149 -11.48 26.08 -6.63
N VAL A 150 -11.52 24.99 -7.42
CA VAL A 150 -12.68 24.09 -7.55
C VAL A 150 -12.27 22.66 -7.14
N PRO A 151 -13.19 21.83 -6.66
CA PRO A 151 -12.86 20.44 -6.32
C PRO A 151 -12.32 19.65 -7.52
N LEU A 152 -11.26 18.90 -7.28
CA LEU A 152 -10.76 17.86 -8.19
C LEU A 152 -11.52 16.56 -7.90
N VAL A 153 -12.09 15.96 -8.93
CA VAL A 153 -12.75 14.65 -8.83
C VAL A 153 -12.12 13.69 -9.82
N ASN A 154 -11.54 12.62 -9.30
CA ASN A 154 -10.94 11.55 -10.07
C ASN A 154 -11.78 10.27 -9.98
N LEU A 155 -11.95 9.57 -11.09
CA LEU A 155 -12.40 8.18 -11.11
C LEU A 155 -11.16 7.29 -11.25
N VAL A 156 -10.94 6.42 -10.27
CA VAL A 156 -9.75 5.56 -10.21
C VAL A 156 -10.17 4.10 -10.35
N LEU A 157 -9.64 3.43 -11.35
CA LEU A 157 -9.68 2.00 -11.51
C LEU A 157 -8.34 1.42 -11.05
N GLN A 158 -8.35 0.60 -10.00
CA GLN A 158 -7.14 0.12 -9.36
C GLN A 158 -7.12 -1.39 -9.24
N LEU A 159 -6.01 -2.00 -9.65
CA LEU A 159 -5.73 -3.43 -9.51
C LEU A 159 -4.72 -3.61 -8.39
N THR A 160 -5.09 -4.33 -7.33
CA THR A 160 -4.19 -4.60 -6.20
C THR A 160 -4.02 -6.10 -5.98
N PRO A 161 -2.85 -6.57 -5.50
CA PRO A 161 -2.71 -7.94 -5.04
C PRO A 161 -3.70 -8.24 -3.91
N PRO A 162 -4.22 -9.46 -3.79
CA PRO A 162 -5.15 -9.84 -2.72
C PRO A 162 -4.58 -9.55 -1.33
N GLY A 163 -5.37 -8.85 -0.49
CA GLY A 163 -4.97 -8.50 0.87
C GLY A 163 -4.00 -7.32 0.99
N ALA A 164 -3.51 -6.77 -0.11
CA ALA A 164 -2.69 -5.57 -0.08
C ALA A 164 -3.53 -4.31 0.19
N PRO A 165 -2.97 -3.29 0.86
CA PRO A 165 -3.63 -1.99 0.98
C PRO A 165 -3.77 -1.36 -0.41
N ARG A 166 -4.74 -0.47 -0.60
CA ARG A 166 -4.92 0.26 -1.86
C ARG A 166 -3.78 1.25 -2.13
N ALA A 167 -3.27 1.86 -1.10
CA ALA A 167 -2.12 2.76 -1.16
C ALA A 167 -1.26 2.58 0.10
N LYS A 168 0.02 2.87 -0.03
CA LYS A 168 1.02 2.88 1.02
C LYS A 168 1.61 4.29 1.10
N GLY A 169 1.64 4.89 2.30
CA GLY A 169 2.35 6.14 2.52
C GLY A 169 3.86 5.95 2.33
N GLU A 170 4.48 6.92 1.68
CA GLU A 170 5.91 6.95 1.41
C GLU A 170 6.55 8.18 2.05
N GLU A 171 7.85 8.11 2.27
CA GLU A 171 8.60 9.26 2.79
C GLU A 171 8.65 10.38 1.76
N ASP A 172 8.65 11.65 2.25
CA ASP A 172 8.85 12.82 1.41
C ASP A 172 10.26 12.76 0.80
N PRO A 173 10.41 12.75 -0.55
CA PRO A 173 11.71 12.74 -1.19
C PRO A 173 12.54 14.02 -0.98
N GLY A 174 11.93 15.06 -0.41
CA GLY A 174 12.61 16.32 -0.06
C GLY A 174 12.89 17.23 -1.26
N ASN A 175 12.38 16.91 -2.44
CA ASN A 175 12.54 17.72 -3.66
C ASN A 175 11.41 18.74 -3.85
N CYS A 176 10.30 18.61 -3.09
CA CYS A 176 9.16 19.51 -3.12
C CYS A 176 9.04 20.34 -1.83
N PRO A 177 8.40 21.52 -1.90
CA PRO A 177 8.03 22.25 -0.69
C PRO A 177 7.16 21.41 0.24
N PRO A 178 7.35 21.50 1.56
CA PRO A 178 6.57 20.75 2.53
C PRO A 178 5.06 20.93 2.34
N LEU A 179 4.31 19.84 2.51
CA LEU A 179 2.86 19.88 2.43
C LEU A 179 2.27 20.55 3.67
N THR A 180 1.44 21.55 3.45
CA THR A 180 0.63 22.18 4.51
C THR A 180 -0.84 22.06 4.15
N CYS A 181 -1.65 21.55 5.08
CA CYS A 181 -3.10 21.48 4.86
C CYS A 181 -3.73 22.86 5.08
N GLN A 182 -4.33 23.45 4.04
CA GLN A 182 -4.90 24.81 4.06
C GLN A 182 -6.41 24.82 3.82
N ILE A 183 -7.13 23.74 4.11
CA ILE A 183 -8.55 23.66 3.85
C ILE A 183 -9.33 24.41 4.92
N GLY A 184 -10.21 25.30 4.46
CA GLY A 184 -11.15 26.01 5.33
C GLY A 184 -10.58 27.22 6.07
N GLN A 185 -9.49 27.82 5.57
CA GLN A 185 -9.03 29.13 6.03
C GLN A 185 -9.71 30.26 5.24
#